data_1002adbcde4217a88f1403ab47d111f3
#
_entry.id   1002adbcde4217a88f1403ab47d111f3
#
_cell.length_a   1.000
_cell.length_b   1.000
_cell.length_c   1.000
_cell.angle_alpha   90.00
_cell.angle_beta   90.00
_cell.angle_gamma   90.00
#
_symmetry.space_group_name_H-M   'P 1'
#
loop_
_entity.id
_entity.type
_entity.pdbx_description
1 polymer ?
#
loop_
_entity_poly.entity_id
_entity_poly.type
_entity_poly.pdbx_seq_one_letter_code
_entity_poly.pdbx_strand_id
1 'polypeptide(L)'
;MIDAFCHILPARYEETRWTRAGSKDFAASSPAHLQYVRTGRKAPNYEGLTSLEARFRMMDEFEGYRQVISLASPSPEHVAPKSSVELSAIANDELAELIAKYPRRFAGAAGAAPGMSPALRR
;
A
#
# COMPACT_ATOMS: atom_id res chain seq x y z
N MET A 1 -13.91 -17.78 2.77
CA MET A 1 -12.69 -17.78 1.91
C MET A 1 -11.78 -16.62 2.28
N ILE A 2 -10.51 -16.88 2.41
CA ILE A 2 -9.50 -15.83 2.67
C ILE A 2 -8.59 -15.74 1.47
N ASP A 3 -8.53 -14.56 0.85
CA ASP A 3 -7.58 -14.25 -0.22
C ASP A 3 -6.30 -13.65 0.42
N ALA A 4 -5.19 -14.35 0.28
CA ALA A 4 -3.91 -13.97 0.88
C ALA A 4 -3.04 -13.10 -0.04
N PHE A 5 -3.53 -12.71 -1.20
CA PHE A 5 -2.74 -11.98 -2.19
C PHE A 5 -3.44 -10.70 -2.67
N CYS A 6 -3.78 -9.83 -1.72
CA CYS A 6 -4.49 -8.59 -2.00
C CYS A 6 -3.63 -7.36 -1.73
N HIS A 7 -3.53 -6.47 -2.70
CA HIS A 7 -2.76 -5.24 -2.59
C HIS A 7 -3.65 -4.04 -2.30
N ILE A 8 -3.10 -3.08 -1.55
CA ILE A 8 -3.76 -1.82 -1.20
C ILE A 8 -2.73 -0.68 -1.19
N LEU A 9 -3.20 0.54 -1.46
CA LEU A 9 -2.46 1.78 -1.25
C LEU A 9 -3.17 2.59 -0.16
N PRO A 10 -2.71 2.51 1.10
CA PRO A 10 -3.33 3.23 2.19
C PRO A 10 -3.24 4.76 2.00
N ALA A 11 -4.24 5.49 2.49
CA ALA A 11 -4.43 6.91 2.17
C ALA A 11 -3.25 7.80 2.58
N ARG A 12 -2.76 7.69 3.82
CA ARG A 12 -1.64 8.51 4.30
C ARG A 12 -0.33 8.15 3.60
N TYR A 13 -0.09 6.87 3.36
CA TYR A 13 1.06 6.40 2.59
C TYR A 13 1.03 7.00 1.18
N GLU A 14 -0.11 6.91 0.51
CA GLU A 14 -0.28 7.39 -0.86
C GLU A 14 -0.12 8.91 -0.92
N GLU A 15 -0.72 9.66 -0.01
CA GLU A 15 -0.57 11.10 0.08
C GLU A 15 0.89 11.52 0.32
N THR A 16 1.55 10.90 1.28
CA THR A 16 2.97 11.19 1.59
C THR A 16 3.85 10.88 0.39
N ARG A 17 3.61 9.77 -0.29
CA ARG A 17 4.33 9.38 -1.49
C ARG A 17 4.19 10.43 -2.61
N TRP A 18 2.97 10.92 -2.84
CA TRP A 18 2.71 11.90 -3.90
C TRP A 18 3.23 13.29 -3.56
N THR A 19 3.13 13.74 -2.32
CA THR A 19 3.68 15.03 -1.90
C THR A 19 5.19 15.09 -1.99
N ARG A 20 5.88 13.94 -1.92
CA ARG A 20 7.32 13.81 -2.12
C ARG A 20 7.71 13.45 -3.56
N ALA A 21 6.74 13.25 -4.44
CA ALA A 21 6.98 12.99 -5.86
C ALA A 21 7.79 14.15 -6.46
N GLY A 22 8.90 13.84 -7.13
CA GLY A 22 9.83 14.84 -7.65
C GLY A 22 10.96 15.22 -6.70
N SER A 23 10.95 14.78 -5.44
CA SER A 23 12.13 14.84 -4.59
C SER A 23 13.21 13.86 -5.10
N LYS A 24 14.48 14.16 -4.81
CA LYS A 24 15.59 13.26 -5.18
C LYS A 24 15.42 11.86 -4.57
N ASP A 25 14.75 11.76 -3.43
CA ASP A 25 14.48 10.50 -2.75
C ASP A 25 13.55 9.57 -3.53
N PHE A 26 12.75 10.12 -4.44
CA PHE A 26 11.81 9.40 -5.29
C PHE A 26 12.29 9.20 -6.72
N ALA A 27 13.50 9.63 -7.06
CA ALA A 27 14.04 9.53 -8.42
C ALA A 27 14.12 8.09 -8.95
N ALA A 28 14.15 7.10 -8.07
CA ALA A 28 14.20 5.68 -8.41
C ALA A 28 12.81 5.00 -8.33
N SER A 29 11.72 5.74 -8.43
CA SER A 29 10.37 5.22 -8.31
C SER A 29 9.99 4.25 -9.42
N SER A 30 8.97 3.44 -9.17
CA SER A 30 8.48 2.44 -10.10
C SER A 30 8.05 3.01 -11.45
N PRO A 31 7.99 2.19 -12.52
CA PRO A 31 7.46 2.60 -13.82
C PRO A 31 6.06 3.24 -13.74
N ALA A 32 5.20 2.75 -12.86
CA ALA A 32 3.85 3.31 -12.67
C ALA A 32 3.89 4.75 -12.13
N HIS A 33 4.80 5.03 -11.18
CA HIS A 33 5.01 6.39 -10.68
C HIS A 33 5.55 7.31 -11.77
N LEU A 34 6.55 6.86 -12.51
CA LEU A 34 7.12 7.62 -13.62
C LEU A 34 6.07 7.91 -14.70
N GLN A 35 5.21 6.95 -14.99
CA GLN A 35 4.11 7.13 -15.93
C GLN A 35 3.13 8.20 -15.43
N TYR A 36 2.76 8.17 -14.15
CA TYR A 36 1.88 9.18 -13.57
C TYR A 36 2.49 10.57 -13.66
N VAL A 37 3.75 10.74 -13.25
CA VAL A 37 4.47 12.03 -13.32
C VAL A 37 4.52 12.55 -14.76
N ARG A 38 4.73 11.66 -15.74
CA ARG A 38 4.80 12.04 -17.16
C ARG A 38 3.44 12.37 -17.78
N THR A 39 2.39 11.68 -17.41
CA THR A 39 1.11 11.70 -18.12
C THR A 39 -0.05 12.25 -17.29
N GLY A 40 0.10 12.39 -15.98
CA GLY A 40 -0.97 12.71 -15.06
C GLY A 40 -2.04 11.60 -14.93
N ARG A 41 -1.80 10.43 -15.52
CA ARG A 41 -2.76 9.32 -15.51
C ARG A 41 -2.39 8.29 -14.44
N LYS A 42 -3.37 7.95 -13.61
CA LYS A 42 -3.26 6.88 -12.62
C LYS A 42 -3.29 5.50 -13.29
N ALA A 43 -2.66 4.52 -12.64
CA ALA A 43 -2.67 3.15 -13.12
C ALA A 43 -4.09 2.59 -13.25
N PRO A 44 -4.33 1.64 -14.16
CA PRO A 44 -5.59 0.89 -14.18
C PRO A 44 -5.91 0.28 -12.82
N ASN A 45 -7.18 0.23 -12.45
CA ASN A 45 -7.66 -0.28 -11.16
C ASN A 45 -7.18 0.50 -9.91
N TYR A 46 -6.68 1.71 -10.10
CA TYR A 46 -6.21 2.55 -8.99
C TYR A 46 -7.29 2.78 -7.94
N GLU A 47 -8.54 2.92 -8.33
CA GLU A 47 -9.66 3.09 -7.40
C GLU A 47 -9.81 1.90 -6.46
N GLY A 48 -9.71 0.67 -6.95
CA GLY A 48 -9.73 -0.53 -6.10
C GLY A 48 -8.58 -0.62 -5.11
N LEU A 49 -7.44 0.04 -5.40
CA LEU A 49 -6.29 0.11 -4.51
C LEU A 49 -6.43 1.18 -3.43
N THR A 50 -7.11 2.29 -3.71
CA THR A 50 -7.13 3.49 -2.86
C THR A 50 -8.47 3.74 -2.18
N SER A 51 -9.59 3.28 -2.74
CA SER A 51 -10.93 3.45 -2.20
C SER A 51 -11.40 2.22 -1.44
N LEU A 52 -11.55 2.35 -0.12
CA LEU A 52 -12.13 1.28 0.70
C LEU A 52 -13.59 1.00 0.33
N GLU A 53 -14.35 2.03 -0.03
CA GLU A 53 -15.73 1.88 -0.46
C GLU A 53 -15.84 1.01 -1.71
N ALA A 54 -15.04 1.31 -2.74
CA ALA A 54 -15.00 0.52 -3.97
C ALA A 54 -14.58 -0.92 -3.69
N ARG A 55 -13.56 -1.10 -2.84
CA ARG A 55 -13.07 -2.43 -2.43
C ARG A 55 -14.14 -3.22 -1.70
N PHE A 56 -14.80 -2.64 -0.72
CA PHE A 56 -15.83 -3.32 0.07
C PHE A 56 -17.04 -3.68 -0.79
N ARG A 57 -17.41 -2.85 -1.74
CA ARG A 57 -18.47 -3.14 -2.70
C ARG A 57 -18.18 -4.39 -3.53
N MET A 58 -16.94 -4.54 -4.00
CA MET A 58 -16.51 -5.76 -4.68
C MET A 58 -16.51 -6.98 -3.76
N MET A 59 -16.04 -6.81 -2.52
CA MET A 59 -16.00 -7.90 -1.54
C MET A 59 -17.39 -8.39 -1.16
N ASP A 60 -18.39 -7.50 -1.15
CA ASP A 60 -19.76 -7.83 -0.80
C ASP A 60 -20.45 -8.76 -1.81
N GLU A 61 -19.89 -8.92 -3.00
CA GLU A 61 -20.37 -9.90 -3.98
C GLU A 61 -20.09 -11.34 -3.56
N PHE A 62 -19.21 -11.55 -2.58
CA PHE A 62 -18.79 -12.88 -2.13
C PHE A 62 -18.97 -13.02 -0.62
N GLU A 63 -19.97 -13.79 -0.20
CA GLU A 63 -20.27 -14.01 1.21
C GLU A 63 -19.07 -14.63 1.96
N GLY A 64 -18.74 -14.07 3.13
CA GLY A 64 -17.64 -14.57 3.96
C GLY A 64 -16.24 -14.33 3.41
N TYR A 65 -16.10 -13.58 2.32
CA TYR A 65 -14.82 -13.26 1.71
C TYR A 65 -14.03 -12.26 2.57
N ARG A 66 -12.78 -12.58 2.85
CA ARG A 66 -11.84 -11.72 3.60
C ARG A 66 -10.50 -11.67 2.89
N GLN A 67 -9.75 -10.62 3.16
CA GLN A 67 -8.45 -10.40 2.52
C GLN A 67 -7.33 -10.32 3.55
N VAL A 68 -6.17 -10.86 3.19
CA VAL A 68 -4.88 -10.47 3.78
C VAL A 68 -4.29 -9.39 2.88
N ILE A 69 -4.13 -8.18 3.41
CA ILE A 69 -3.70 -7.02 2.62
C ILE A 69 -2.20 -6.82 2.71
N SER A 70 -1.61 -6.36 1.63
CA SER A 70 -0.22 -5.93 1.55
C SER A 70 -0.10 -4.64 0.75
N LEU A 71 1.02 -3.95 0.90
CA LEU A 71 1.25 -2.71 0.19
C LEU A 71 1.41 -2.96 -1.32
N ALA A 72 0.67 -2.20 -2.12
CA ALA A 72 0.80 -2.23 -3.57
C ALA A 72 2.09 -1.52 -4.03
N SER A 73 2.55 -1.85 -5.22
CA SER A 73 3.64 -1.13 -5.87
C SER A 73 3.22 0.31 -6.28
N PRO A 74 4.08 1.33 -6.19
CA PRO A 74 5.49 1.24 -5.78
C PRO A 74 5.66 1.14 -4.26
N SER A 75 6.49 0.20 -3.84
CA SER A 75 6.77 -0.05 -2.43
C SER A 75 7.98 0.77 -1.94
N PRO A 76 8.12 0.95 -0.61
CA PRO A 76 9.15 1.81 -0.04
C PRO A 76 10.60 1.41 -0.37
N GLU A 77 10.85 0.16 -0.73
CA GLU A 77 12.19 -0.29 -1.11
C GLU A 77 12.76 0.37 -2.37
N HIS A 78 11.92 1.02 -3.15
CA HIS A 78 12.33 1.71 -4.38
C HIS A 78 12.75 3.17 -4.17
N VAL A 79 12.78 3.64 -2.92
CA VAL A 79 13.20 5.00 -2.59
C VAL A 79 14.48 5.00 -1.75
N ALA A 80 15.07 6.19 -1.53
CA ALA A 80 16.26 6.33 -0.72
C ALA A 80 16.04 5.76 0.70
N PRO A 81 17.08 5.17 1.34
CA PRO A 81 16.91 4.43 2.60
C PRO A 81 16.19 5.19 3.70
N LYS A 82 16.47 6.47 3.88
CA LYS A 82 15.82 7.30 4.90
C LYS A 82 14.32 7.44 4.66
N SER A 83 13.94 7.77 3.43
CA SER A 83 12.53 7.89 3.05
C SER A 83 11.81 6.55 3.06
N SER A 84 12.52 5.47 2.73
CA SER A 84 12.01 4.11 2.77
C SER A 84 11.59 3.70 4.18
N VAL A 85 12.39 4.00 5.19
CA VAL A 85 12.07 3.70 6.61
C VAL A 85 10.80 4.43 7.04
N GLU A 86 10.72 5.72 6.77
CA GLU A 86 9.55 6.53 7.13
C GLU A 86 8.28 6.07 6.43
N LEU A 87 8.35 5.86 5.12
CA LEU A 87 7.20 5.38 4.33
C LEU A 87 6.75 3.99 4.74
N SER A 88 7.68 3.11 5.09
CA SER A 88 7.36 1.78 5.60
C SER A 88 6.62 1.85 6.94
N ALA A 89 7.05 2.73 7.84
CA ALA A 89 6.38 2.94 9.12
C ALA A 89 4.95 3.46 8.91
N ILE A 90 4.75 4.46 8.06
CA ILE A 90 3.43 5.02 7.74
C ILE A 90 2.53 3.92 7.16
N ALA A 91 3.02 3.16 6.18
CA ALA A 91 2.25 2.09 5.56
C ALA A 91 1.85 1.00 6.57
N ASN A 92 2.79 0.55 7.38
CA ASN A 92 2.54 -0.51 8.36
C ASN A 92 1.56 -0.07 9.45
N ASP A 93 1.63 1.17 9.90
CA ASP A 93 0.69 1.73 10.87
C ASP A 93 -0.72 1.80 10.28
N GLU A 94 -0.87 2.24 9.04
CA GLU A 94 -2.17 2.27 8.37
C GLU A 94 -2.74 0.87 8.12
N LEU A 95 -1.93 -0.09 7.72
CA LEU A 95 -2.37 -1.47 7.54
C LEU A 95 -2.88 -2.05 8.87
N ALA A 96 -2.18 -1.80 9.97
CA ALA A 96 -2.60 -2.23 11.31
C ALA A 96 -3.92 -1.57 11.73
N GLU A 97 -4.09 -0.27 11.48
CA GLU A 97 -5.33 0.45 11.75
C GLU A 97 -6.52 -0.10 10.94
N LEU A 98 -6.31 -0.42 9.67
CA LEU A 98 -7.34 -0.99 8.80
C LEU A 98 -7.82 -2.36 9.30
N ILE A 99 -6.90 -3.21 9.75
CA ILE A 99 -7.25 -4.52 10.31
C ILE A 99 -8.04 -4.36 11.60
N ALA A 100 -7.61 -3.46 12.48
CA ALA A 100 -8.30 -3.19 13.74
C ALA A 100 -9.72 -2.61 13.51
N LYS A 101 -9.88 -1.75 12.52
CA LYS A 101 -11.15 -1.10 12.20
C LYS A 101 -12.12 -2.01 11.44
N TYR A 102 -11.61 -2.87 10.57
CA TYR A 102 -12.41 -3.71 9.68
C TYR A 102 -12.07 -5.20 9.80
N PRO A 103 -12.20 -5.81 10.99
CA PRO A 103 -11.76 -7.21 11.19
C PRO A 103 -12.59 -8.23 10.41
N ARG A 104 -13.79 -7.87 9.97
CA ARG A 104 -14.62 -8.72 9.11
C ARG A 104 -14.19 -8.70 7.65
N ARG A 105 -13.46 -7.65 7.23
CA ARG A 105 -12.97 -7.47 5.87
C ARG A 105 -11.54 -7.98 5.72
N PHE A 106 -10.70 -7.67 6.70
CA PHE A 106 -9.28 -7.97 6.66
C PHE A 106 -8.89 -9.01 7.71
N ALA A 107 -8.39 -10.14 7.24
CA ALA A 107 -7.94 -11.25 8.10
C ALA A 107 -6.53 -11.01 8.66
N GLY A 108 -5.75 -10.16 8.00
CA GLY A 108 -4.38 -9.85 8.38
C GLY A 108 -3.71 -8.93 7.38
N ALA A 109 -2.45 -8.58 7.63
CA ALA A 109 -1.62 -7.81 6.71
C ALA A 109 -0.20 -8.34 6.65
N ALA A 110 0.44 -8.18 5.49
CA ALA A 110 1.87 -8.32 5.32
C ALA A 110 2.49 -6.92 5.29
N GLY A 111 3.40 -6.65 6.21
CA GLY A 111 4.04 -5.35 6.34
C GLY A 111 5.05 -5.07 5.22
N ALA A 112 5.35 -3.79 5.00
CA ALA A 112 6.40 -3.34 4.10
C ALA A 112 7.78 -3.60 4.68
N ALA A 113 8.70 -4.10 3.86
CA ALA A 113 9.95 -4.69 4.32
C ALA A 113 11.18 -3.78 4.48
N PRO A 114 11.38 -2.69 3.71
CA PRO A 114 12.63 -1.94 3.84
C PRO A 114 12.69 -1.22 5.18
N GLY A 115 13.82 -1.28 5.83
CA GLY A 115 13.98 -0.75 7.17
C GLY A 115 13.41 -1.65 8.27
N MET A 116 12.96 -2.83 7.93
CA MET A 116 12.65 -3.83 8.96
C MET A 116 13.89 -4.09 9.81
N SER A 117 13.71 -4.00 11.12
CA SER A 117 14.70 -4.43 12.09
C SER A 117 15.24 -5.82 11.71
N PRO A 118 16.54 -6.08 11.89
CA PRO A 118 17.08 -7.42 11.71
C PRO A 118 16.30 -8.51 12.44
N ALA A 119 15.60 -8.18 13.53
CA ALA A 119 14.73 -9.08 14.27
C ALA A 119 13.52 -9.59 13.45
N LEU A 120 13.06 -8.83 12.47
CA LEU A 120 11.92 -9.21 11.60
C LEU A 120 12.35 -9.90 10.31
N ARG A 121 13.65 -10.00 10.07
CA ARG A 121 14.22 -10.75 8.92
C ARG A 121 14.40 -12.24 9.19
N ARG A 122 14.01 -12.68 10.35
CA ARG A 122 14.19 -14.09 10.76
C ARG A 122 12.98 -14.95 10.42
#